data_97155034ab002dd08e65f05d5d3809a3
#
_entry.id   97155034ab002dd08e65f05d5d3809a3
#
_cell.length_a   1.000
_cell.length_b   1.000
_cell.length_c   1.000
_cell.angle_alpha   90.00
_cell.angle_beta   90.00
_cell.angle_gamma   90.00
#
_symmetry.space_group_name_H-M   'P 1'
#
loop_
_entity.id
_entity.type
_entity.pdbx_description
1 polymer ?
#
loop_
_entity_poly.entity_id
_entity_poly.type
_entity_poly.pdbx_seq_one_letter_code
_entity_poly.pdbx_strand_id
1 'polypeptide(L)'
;MNGYCFEQYLIDNCSPTLASLKTANLFNYRYSSTDELNKAVERWNKELSGKGITVTVLRKRENTALIYVYRAKCLAKDFSRPGVERFMKCHGYENTDIVLCLKVLGGKLAKSDLFPHEIGLFLGYPLGDVIGFIDNEGKNSRCTGCWKVYCNECEAMRTFARFDKCRAVYQKMWANGRSIVQLTVA
;
A
#
# COMPACT_ATOMS: atom_id res chain seq x y z
N MET A 1 -18.37 17.72 11.99
CA MET A 1 -18.10 16.31 11.62
C MET A 1 -16.64 16.05 11.95
N ASN A 2 -16.38 15.23 12.99
CA ASN A 2 -15.00 14.88 13.37
C ASN A 2 -14.41 14.02 12.23
N GLY A 3 -13.62 14.65 11.37
CA GLY A 3 -12.82 13.92 10.39
C GLY A 3 -11.85 13.00 11.13
N TYR A 4 -11.73 11.75 10.70
CA TYR A 4 -10.70 10.85 11.21
C TYR A 4 -9.34 11.53 11.06
N CYS A 5 -8.53 11.52 12.14
CA CYS A 5 -7.15 12.02 12.06
C CYS A 5 -6.29 11.08 11.20
N PHE A 6 -5.18 11.56 10.66
CA PHE A 6 -4.31 10.78 9.80
C PHE A 6 -3.79 9.50 10.51
N GLU A 7 -3.60 9.57 11.82
CA GLU A 7 -3.23 8.42 12.68
C GLU A 7 -4.24 7.27 12.58
N GLN A 8 -5.53 7.59 12.61
CA GLN A 8 -6.60 6.60 12.48
C GLN A 8 -6.50 5.88 11.13
N TYR A 9 -6.28 6.61 10.04
CA TYR A 9 -6.09 6.00 8.72
C TYR A 9 -4.85 5.10 8.68
N LEU A 10 -3.75 5.47 9.33
CA LEU A 10 -2.55 4.64 9.42
C LEU A 10 -2.83 3.34 10.18
N ILE A 11 -3.53 3.39 11.31
CA ILE A 11 -3.87 2.20 12.09
C ILE A 11 -4.83 1.29 11.32
N ASP A 12 -5.90 1.83 10.78
CA ASP A 12 -6.95 1.02 10.15
C ASP A 12 -6.46 0.38 8.84
N ASN A 13 -5.64 1.10 8.07
CA ASN A 13 -5.25 0.65 6.74
C ASN A 13 -3.82 0.10 6.67
N CYS A 14 -2.88 0.60 7.51
CA CYS A 14 -1.45 0.36 7.31
C CYS A 14 -0.80 -0.49 8.41
N SER A 15 -1.55 -0.98 9.42
CA SER A 15 -0.98 -1.79 10.52
C SER A 15 -0.05 -2.92 10.05
N PRO A 16 -0.37 -3.73 9.02
CA PRO A 16 0.56 -4.74 8.52
C PRO A 16 1.85 -4.15 7.91
N THR A 17 1.78 -2.97 7.28
CA THR A 17 2.98 -2.28 6.76
C THR A 17 3.79 -1.69 7.91
N LEU A 18 3.15 -1.10 8.92
CA LEU A 18 3.82 -0.61 10.13
C LEU A 18 4.52 -1.75 10.89
N ALA A 19 3.92 -2.93 10.91
CA ALA A 19 4.45 -4.15 11.53
C ALA A 19 5.51 -4.88 10.70
N SER A 20 5.92 -4.36 9.55
CA SER A 20 6.84 -5.04 8.61
C SER A 20 6.36 -6.41 8.09
N LEU A 21 5.05 -6.65 8.10
CA LEU A 21 4.41 -7.86 7.56
C LEU A 21 3.99 -7.71 6.11
N LYS A 22 3.83 -6.47 5.62
CA LYS A 22 3.37 -6.14 4.27
C LYS A 22 4.23 -5.02 3.68
N THR A 23 4.46 -5.06 2.38
CA THR A 23 5.25 -4.08 1.65
C THR A 23 4.63 -2.70 1.68
N ALA A 24 3.33 -2.59 1.40
CA ALA A 24 2.65 -1.31 1.31
C ALA A 24 1.14 -1.41 1.48
N ASN A 25 0.53 -0.27 1.77
CA ASN A 25 -0.91 -0.08 1.80
C ASN A 25 -1.31 1.23 1.11
N LEU A 26 -2.56 1.27 0.67
CA LEU A 26 -3.22 2.46 0.09
C LEU A 26 -4.46 2.81 0.91
N PHE A 27 -4.74 4.11 1.03
CA PHE A 27 -6.03 4.59 1.52
C PHE A 27 -6.39 5.95 0.93
N ASN A 28 -7.67 6.26 0.86
CA ASN A 28 -8.15 7.59 0.52
C ASN A 28 -8.23 8.44 1.79
N TYR A 29 -7.46 9.53 1.82
CA TYR A 29 -7.48 10.51 2.90
C TYR A 29 -8.33 11.70 2.49
N ARG A 30 -9.26 12.12 3.35
CA ARG A 30 -10.02 13.36 3.18
C ARG A 30 -9.27 14.50 3.85
N TYR A 31 -9.14 15.63 3.15
CA TYR A 31 -8.46 16.82 3.64
C TYR A 31 -9.27 18.08 3.32
N SER A 32 -9.11 19.11 4.14
CA SER A 32 -9.80 20.40 3.99
C SER A 32 -8.99 21.39 3.13
N SER A 33 -7.66 21.26 3.14
CA SER A 33 -6.77 22.10 2.34
C SER A 33 -5.51 21.35 1.91
N THR A 34 -4.92 21.77 0.78
CA THR A 34 -3.65 21.21 0.30
C THR A 34 -2.52 21.39 1.32
N ASP A 35 -2.54 22.46 2.09
CA ASP A 35 -1.57 22.72 3.15
C ASP A 35 -1.69 21.69 4.29
N GLU A 36 -2.90 21.38 4.73
CA GLU A 36 -3.17 20.30 5.71
C GLU A 36 -2.59 18.96 5.23
N LEU A 37 -2.90 18.58 3.98
CA LEU A 37 -2.39 17.34 3.39
C LEU A 37 -0.86 17.30 3.37
N ASN A 38 -0.22 18.38 2.90
CA ASN A 38 1.23 18.44 2.81
C ASN A 38 1.88 18.34 4.20
N LYS A 39 1.38 19.10 5.17
CA LYS A 39 1.85 19.05 6.57
C LYS A 39 1.71 17.64 7.17
N ALA A 40 0.59 16.96 6.92
CA ALA A 40 0.38 15.60 7.39
C ALA A 40 1.41 14.63 6.78
N VAL A 41 1.62 14.68 5.46
CA VAL A 41 2.60 13.83 4.77
C VAL A 41 4.04 14.11 5.23
N GLU A 42 4.42 15.39 5.34
CA GLU A 42 5.76 15.78 5.81
C GLU A 42 6.01 15.31 7.25
N ARG A 43 5.04 15.54 8.15
CA ARG A 43 5.10 15.08 9.54
C ARG A 43 5.35 13.57 9.61
N TRP A 44 4.54 12.79 8.92
CA TRP A 44 4.64 11.33 8.99
C TRP A 44 5.90 10.79 8.33
N ASN A 45 6.39 11.40 7.26
CA ASN A 45 7.71 11.06 6.71
C ASN A 45 8.83 11.37 7.71
N LYS A 46 8.79 12.51 8.41
CA LYS A 46 9.77 12.84 9.44
C LYS A 46 9.78 11.83 10.58
N GLU A 47 8.59 11.40 11.05
CA GLU A 47 8.46 10.48 12.17
C GLU A 47 8.77 9.02 11.82
N LEU A 48 8.48 8.59 10.58
CA LEU A 48 8.54 7.18 10.19
C LEU A 48 9.71 6.82 9.28
N SER A 49 10.44 7.79 8.71
CA SER A 49 11.59 7.51 7.83
C SER A 49 12.68 6.69 8.54
N GLY A 50 12.98 6.99 9.80
CA GLY A 50 13.92 6.21 10.62
C GLY A 50 13.48 4.77 10.88
N LYS A 51 12.19 4.44 10.62
CA LYS A 51 11.60 3.09 10.67
C LYS A 51 11.50 2.44 9.28
N GLY A 52 12.04 3.08 8.25
CA GLY A 52 12.04 2.57 6.88
C GLY A 52 10.69 2.67 6.17
N ILE A 53 9.79 3.52 6.64
CA ILE A 53 8.49 3.79 6.02
C ILE A 53 8.51 5.13 5.32
N THR A 54 7.91 5.15 4.14
CA THR A 54 7.66 6.37 3.36
C THR A 54 6.17 6.53 3.12
N VAL A 55 5.70 7.77 3.24
CA VAL A 55 4.32 8.19 2.95
C VAL A 55 4.35 9.10 1.74
N THR A 56 3.59 8.79 0.70
CA THR A 56 3.51 9.61 -0.51
C THR A 56 2.09 9.73 -1.04
N VAL A 57 1.82 10.82 -1.75
CA VAL A 57 0.55 11.06 -2.42
C VAL A 57 0.67 10.57 -3.87
N LEU A 58 -0.12 9.57 -4.24
CA LEU A 58 -0.15 9.06 -5.63
C LEU A 58 -1.14 9.81 -6.50
N ARG A 59 -2.25 10.29 -5.93
CA ARG A 59 -3.27 11.05 -6.65
C ARG A 59 -3.94 12.04 -5.73
N LYS A 60 -4.19 13.26 -6.22
CA LYS A 60 -5.02 14.28 -5.55
C LYS A 60 -6.31 14.48 -6.32
N ARG A 61 -7.38 14.69 -5.61
CA ARG A 61 -8.68 15.19 -6.08
C ARG A 61 -9.10 16.34 -5.17
N GLU A 62 -10.22 16.98 -5.47
CA GLU A 62 -10.67 18.20 -4.77
C GLU A 62 -10.53 18.12 -3.24
N ASN A 63 -11.10 17.09 -2.61
CA ASN A 63 -11.14 16.92 -1.14
C ASN A 63 -10.58 15.56 -0.69
N THR A 64 -9.90 14.82 -1.57
CA THR A 64 -9.37 13.49 -1.27
C THR A 64 -8.02 13.25 -1.93
N ALA A 65 -7.14 12.56 -1.23
CA ALA A 65 -5.86 12.13 -1.74
C ALA A 65 -5.70 10.63 -1.58
N LEU A 66 -5.18 9.95 -2.60
CA LEU A 66 -4.77 8.57 -2.50
C LEU A 66 -3.37 8.53 -1.91
N ILE A 67 -3.29 8.09 -0.67
CA ILE A 67 -2.05 7.99 0.11
C ILE A 67 -1.48 6.58 -0.03
N TYR A 68 -0.19 6.51 -0.32
CA TYR A 68 0.57 5.27 -0.39
C TYR A 68 1.61 5.25 0.72
N VAL A 69 1.54 4.24 1.57
CA VAL A 69 2.45 4.03 2.70
C VAL A 69 3.23 2.75 2.44
N TYR A 70 4.54 2.83 2.36
CA TYR A 70 5.35 1.69 1.92
C TYR A 70 6.71 1.62 2.60
N ARG A 71 7.29 0.42 2.57
CA ARG A 71 8.66 0.12 2.95
C ARG A 71 9.54 0.01 1.71
N ALA A 72 10.41 0.98 1.48
CA ALA A 72 11.23 1.05 0.27
C ALA A 72 12.08 -0.22 0.07
N LYS A 73 12.69 -0.75 1.15
CA LYS A 73 13.48 -2.00 1.09
C LYS A 73 12.63 -3.21 0.69
N CYS A 74 11.41 -3.31 1.22
CA CYS A 74 10.50 -4.41 0.87
C CYS A 74 10.03 -4.28 -0.58
N LEU A 75 9.69 -3.08 -1.03
CA LEU A 75 9.27 -2.82 -2.41
C LEU A 75 10.39 -3.12 -3.41
N ALA A 76 11.64 -2.71 -3.12
CA ALA A 76 12.80 -3.06 -3.94
C ALA A 76 12.99 -4.58 -4.05
N LYS A 77 12.84 -5.30 -2.91
CA LYS A 77 12.90 -6.77 -2.89
C LYS A 77 11.77 -7.39 -3.73
N ASP A 78 10.55 -6.87 -3.64
CA ASP A 78 9.44 -7.37 -4.44
C ASP A 78 9.67 -7.13 -5.93
N PHE A 79 10.19 -5.97 -6.32
CA PHE A 79 10.51 -5.63 -7.70
C PHE A 79 11.68 -6.44 -8.28
N SER A 80 12.59 -6.95 -7.42
CA SER A 80 13.70 -7.82 -7.85
C SER A 80 13.31 -9.29 -8.03
N ARG A 81 12.06 -9.67 -7.73
CA ARG A 81 11.60 -11.06 -7.92
C ARG A 81 11.58 -11.45 -9.39
N PRO A 82 11.87 -12.75 -9.70
CA PRO A 82 11.85 -13.23 -11.08
C PRO A 82 10.55 -12.89 -11.81
N GLY A 83 10.68 -12.38 -13.03
CA GLY A 83 9.56 -12.03 -13.89
C GLY A 83 8.94 -10.65 -13.66
N VAL A 84 9.17 -10.00 -12.51
CA VAL A 84 8.57 -8.69 -12.19
C VAL A 84 9.06 -7.60 -13.14
N GLU A 85 10.37 -7.52 -13.40
CA GLU A 85 10.92 -6.52 -14.32
C GLU A 85 10.31 -6.65 -15.72
N ARG A 86 10.24 -7.87 -16.26
CA ARG A 86 9.62 -8.12 -17.57
C ARG A 86 8.15 -7.71 -17.58
N PHE A 87 7.42 -8.08 -16.55
CA PHE A 87 6.01 -7.70 -16.40
C PHE A 87 5.84 -6.18 -16.35
N MET A 88 6.65 -5.49 -15.55
CA MET A 88 6.62 -4.03 -15.43
C MET A 88 6.91 -3.34 -16.77
N LYS A 89 7.90 -3.82 -17.53
CA LYS A 89 8.20 -3.31 -18.89
C LYS A 89 7.00 -3.42 -19.84
N CYS A 90 6.30 -4.57 -19.81
CA CYS A 90 5.07 -4.74 -20.61
C CYS A 90 3.95 -3.77 -20.20
N HIS A 91 3.99 -3.22 -18.98
CA HIS A 91 3.02 -2.25 -18.49
C HIS A 91 3.52 -0.80 -18.55
N GLY A 92 4.57 -0.52 -19.31
CA GLY A 92 5.07 0.84 -19.57
C GLY A 92 5.96 1.42 -18.48
N TYR A 93 6.62 0.55 -17.69
CA TYR A 93 7.68 0.95 -16.77
C TYR A 93 9.04 0.61 -17.38
N GLU A 94 9.92 1.59 -17.54
CA GLU A 94 11.22 1.40 -18.22
C GLU A 94 12.20 0.56 -17.39
N ASN A 95 12.10 0.66 -16.08
CA ASN A 95 12.95 -0.04 -15.12
C ASN A 95 12.19 -0.31 -13.80
N THR A 96 12.88 -0.79 -12.78
CA THR A 96 12.35 -1.07 -11.45
C THR A 96 12.80 -0.05 -10.38
N ASP A 97 13.28 1.13 -10.80
CA ASP A 97 13.54 2.23 -9.86
C ASP A 97 12.22 2.69 -9.23
N ILE A 98 12.19 2.67 -7.90
CA ILE A 98 10.95 2.93 -7.14
C ILE A 98 10.41 4.32 -7.41
N VAL A 99 11.27 5.34 -7.45
CA VAL A 99 10.85 6.74 -7.62
C VAL A 99 10.24 6.94 -9.00
N LEU A 100 10.91 6.42 -10.03
CA LEU A 100 10.42 6.48 -11.41
C LEU A 100 9.12 5.66 -11.57
N CYS A 101 9.06 4.47 -11.00
CA CYS A 101 7.85 3.64 -11.03
C CYS A 101 6.66 4.33 -10.34
N LEU A 102 6.86 4.96 -9.18
CA LEU A 102 5.79 5.69 -8.49
C LEU A 102 5.33 6.92 -9.28
N LYS A 103 6.23 7.61 -10.00
CA LYS A 103 5.87 8.71 -10.89
C LYS A 103 5.00 8.23 -12.05
N VAL A 104 5.36 7.12 -12.69
CA VAL A 104 4.56 6.50 -13.77
C VAL A 104 3.20 6.06 -13.24
N LEU A 105 3.16 5.36 -12.10
CA LEU A 105 1.92 4.92 -11.46
C LEU A 105 1.00 6.10 -11.13
N GLY A 106 1.54 7.16 -10.52
CA GLY A 106 0.79 8.38 -10.24
C GLY A 106 0.21 9.02 -11.49
N GLY A 107 0.98 9.07 -12.59
CA GLY A 107 0.53 9.55 -13.89
C GLY A 107 -0.63 8.73 -14.47
N LYS A 108 -0.60 7.40 -14.33
CA LYS A 108 -1.71 6.52 -14.75
C LYS A 108 -2.96 6.75 -13.90
N LEU A 109 -2.79 6.83 -12.57
CA LEU A 109 -3.89 7.08 -11.62
C LEU A 109 -4.54 8.46 -11.80
N ALA A 110 -3.81 9.44 -12.31
CA ALA A 110 -4.35 10.77 -12.62
C ALA A 110 -5.23 10.79 -13.87
N LYS A 111 -4.93 9.90 -14.85
CA LYS A 111 -5.60 9.85 -16.16
C LYS A 111 -6.89 9.03 -16.16
N SER A 112 -7.07 8.15 -15.19
CA SER A 112 -8.20 7.21 -15.15
C SER A 112 -8.74 7.05 -13.73
N ASP A 113 -10.04 6.81 -13.62
CA ASP A 113 -10.69 6.43 -12.37
C ASP A 113 -10.48 4.96 -12.04
N LEU A 114 -10.15 4.16 -13.03
CA LEU A 114 -9.82 2.75 -12.86
C LEU A 114 -8.39 2.61 -12.35
N PHE A 115 -8.20 1.75 -11.37
CA PHE A 115 -6.87 1.41 -10.90
C PHE A 115 -6.13 0.58 -11.96
N PRO A 116 -4.89 0.94 -12.31
CA PRO A 116 -4.05 0.07 -13.11
C PRO A 116 -3.80 -1.22 -12.32
N HIS A 117 -4.04 -2.37 -12.95
CA HIS A 117 -4.05 -3.67 -12.22
C HIS A 117 -2.67 -4.05 -11.68
N GLU A 118 -1.61 -3.59 -12.32
CA GLU A 118 -0.23 -3.77 -11.86
C GLU A 118 0.06 -3.11 -10.50
N ILE A 119 -0.85 -2.26 -9.98
CA ILE A 119 -0.75 -1.69 -8.63
C ILE A 119 -0.63 -2.76 -7.55
N GLY A 120 -1.11 -3.98 -7.82
CA GLY A 120 -0.95 -5.13 -6.94
C GLY A 120 0.51 -5.42 -6.58
N LEU A 121 1.45 -5.23 -7.53
CA LEU A 121 2.89 -5.38 -7.26
C LEU A 121 3.41 -4.33 -6.28
N PHE A 122 2.94 -3.10 -6.41
CA PHE A 122 3.28 -2.01 -5.47
C PHE A 122 2.73 -2.28 -4.07
N LEU A 123 1.67 -3.08 -3.95
CA LEU A 123 1.10 -3.51 -2.66
C LEU A 123 1.76 -4.77 -2.10
N GLY A 124 2.76 -5.34 -2.81
CA GLY A 124 3.47 -6.55 -2.43
C GLY A 124 2.69 -7.84 -2.68
N TYR A 125 1.70 -7.82 -3.61
CA TYR A 125 0.98 -9.04 -3.98
C TYR A 125 1.86 -9.93 -4.86
N PRO A 126 1.68 -11.26 -4.80
CA PRO A 126 2.40 -12.19 -5.65
C PRO A 126 2.18 -11.89 -7.14
N LEU A 127 3.25 -11.93 -7.95
CA LEU A 127 3.16 -11.66 -9.40
C LEU A 127 2.12 -12.57 -10.07
N GLY A 128 2.08 -13.86 -9.71
CA GLY A 128 1.12 -14.78 -10.28
C GLY A 128 -0.34 -14.40 -9.99
N ASP A 129 -0.63 -13.82 -8.82
CA ASP A 129 -1.97 -13.34 -8.48
C ASP A 129 -2.32 -12.06 -9.25
N VAL A 130 -1.34 -11.17 -9.46
CA VAL A 130 -1.55 -9.96 -10.28
C VAL A 130 -1.82 -10.32 -11.74
N ILE A 131 -1.03 -11.24 -12.32
CA ILE A 131 -1.25 -11.76 -13.68
C ILE A 131 -2.61 -12.45 -13.75
N GLY A 132 -2.91 -13.36 -12.82
CA GLY A 132 -4.19 -14.07 -12.78
C GLY A 132 -5.39 -13.14 -12.69
N PHE A 133 -5.26 -12.03 -11.95
CA PHE A 133 -6.31 -11.00 -11.89
C PHE A 133 -6.54 -10.33 -13.25
N ILE A 134 -5.47 -9.99 -13.97
CA ILE A 134 -5.54 -9.35 -15.28
C ILE A 134 -6.13 -10.32 -16.30
N ASP A 135 -5.60 -11.54 -16.39
CA ASP A 135 -5.99 -12.54 -17.38
C ASP A 135 -7.46 -13.00 -17.21
N ASN A 136 -7.96 -12.99 -15.97
CA ASN A 136 -9.34 -13.37 -15.67
C ASN A 136 -10.28 -12.17 -15.46
N GLU A 137 -9.85 -10.94 -15.73
CA GLU A 137 -10.65 -9.73 -15.49
C GLU A 137 -11.21 -9.66 -14.06
N GLY A 138 -10.44 -10.13 -13.10
CA GLY A 138 -10.85 -10.23 -11.70
C GLY A 138 -11.87 -11.31 -11.38
N LYS A 139 -12.22 -12.19 -12.32
CA LYS A 139 -13.12 -13.35 -12.13
C LYS A 139 -12.32 -14.61 -11.79
N ASN A 140 -13.00 -15.70 -11.43
CA ASN A 140 -12.41 -17.03 -11.24
C ASN A 140 -11.26 -17.09 -10.22
N SER A 141 -11.23 -16.21 -9.23
CA SER A 141 -10.25 -16.31 -8.14
C SER A 141 -10.54 -17.56 -7.27
N ARG A 142 -9.49 -18.21 -6.77
CA ARG A 142 -9.59 -19.34 -5.85
C ARG A 142 -10.19 -18.94 -4.51
N CYS A 143 -9.73 -17.79 -3.99
CA CYS A 143 -10.30 -17.14 -2.81
C CYS A 143 -10.08 -15.62 -2.88
N THR A 144 -10.76 -14.88 -2.00
CA THR A 144 -10.67 -13.43 -1.90
C THR A 144 -10.45 -13.02 -0.46
N GLY A 145 -9.49 -12.13 -0.22
CA GLY A 145 -9.20 -11.48 1.06
C GLY A 145 -8.65 -10.09 0.81
N CYS A 146 -7.42 -9.82 1.25
CA CYS A 146 -6.75 -8.54 0.95
C CYS A 146 -6.51 -8.34 -0.55
N TRP A 147 -6.49 -9.41 -1.32
CA TRP A 147 -6.49 -9.43 -2.79
C TRP A 147 -7.21 -10.68 -3.30
N LYS A 148 -7.45 -10.77 -4.61
CA LYS A 148 -7.96 -11.98 -5.27
C LYS A 148 -6.82 -12.94 -5.59
N VAL A 149 -6.91 -14.15 -5.10
CA VAL A 149 -5.86 -15.19 -5.17
C VAL A 149 -6.10 -16.12 -6.36
N TYR A 150 -5.06 -16.35 -7.15
CA TYR A 150 -5.10 -17.24 -8.32
C TYR A 150 -4.09 -18.39 -8.22
N CYS A 151 -3.05 -18.23 -7.39
CA CYS A 151 -1.96 -19.19 -7.28
C CYS A 151 -2.04 -20.03 -5.99
N ASN A 152 -1.44 -19.56 -4.91
CA ASN A 152 -1.27 -20.30 -3.66
C ASN A 152 -2.29 -19.88 -2.60
N GLU A 153 -3.46 -20.54 -2.62
CA GLU A 153 -4.55 -20.23 -1.69
C GLU A 153 -4.16 -20.42 -0.22
N CYS A 154 -3.48 -21.52 0.11
CA CYS A 154 -3.11 -21.82 1.50
C CYS A 154 -2.18 -20.76 2.10
N GLU A 155 -1.20 -20.29 1.33
CA GLU A 155 -0.26 -19.25 1.76
C GLU A 155 -0.97 -17.89 1.88
N ALA A 156 -1.84 -17.57 0.92
CA ALA A 156 -2.62 -16.34 0.94
C ALA A 156 -3.53 -16.28 2.17
N MET A 157 -4.27 -17.33 2.47
CA MET A 157 -5.16 -17.40 3.64
C MET A 157 -4.40 -17.24 4.97
N ARG A 158 -3.22 -17.87 5.10
CA ARG A 158 -2.35 -17.67 6.26
C ARG A 158 -1.88 -16.20 6.37
N THR A 159 -1.57 -15.58 5.25
CA THR A 159 -1.14 -14.19 5.18
C THR A 159 -2.28 -13.24 5.57
N PHE A 160 -3.50 -13.48 5.07
CA PHE A 160 -4.68 -12.69 5.44
C PHE A 160 -4.96 -12.76 6.93
N ALA A 161 -4.96 -13.98 7.50
CA ALA A 161 -5.15 -14.17 8.94
C ALA A 161 -4.10 -13.42 9.79
N ARG A 162 -2.83 -13.41 9.33
CA ARG A 162 -1.76 -12.63 9.98
C ARG A 162 -2.02 -11.12 9.90
N PHE A 163 -2.48 -10.62 8.75
CA PHE A 163 -2.80 -9.20 8.59
C PHE A 163 -3.98 -8.77 9.46
N ASP A 164 -5.03 -9.59 9.53
CA ASP A 164 -6.21 -9.32 10.35
C ASP A 164 -5.87 -9.32 11.84
N LYS A 165 -5.10 -10.32 12.29
CA LYS A 165 -4.59 -10.36 13.67
C LYS A 165 -3.73 -9.14 13.99
N CYS A 166 -2.83 -8.76 13.07
CA CYS A 166 -1.99 -7.58 13.23
C CYS A 166 -2.84 -6.32 13.38
N ARG A 167 -3.84 -6.12 12.51
CA ARG A 167 -4.73 -4.95 12.56
C ARG A 167 -5.47 -4.88 13.89
N ALA A 168 -6.07 -5.97 14.34
CA ALA A 168 -6.78 -6.03 15.60
C ALA A 168 -5.88 -5.69 16.80
N VAL A 169 -4.65 -6.22 16.83
CA VAL A 169 -3.66 -5.92 17.87
C VAL A 169 -3.27 -4.45 17.87
N TYR A 170 -2.96 -3.89 16.68
CA TYR A 170 -2.54 -2.48 16.55
C TYR A 170 -3.65 -1.52 16.95
N GLN A 171 -4.90 -1.77 16.52
CA GLN A 171 -6.06 -0.99 16.94
C GLN A 171 -6.23 -0.99 18.46
N LYS A 172 -6.12 -2.15 19.09
CA LYS A 172 -6.20 -2.27 20.56
C LYS A 172 -5.07 -1.52 21.26
N MET A 173 -3.83 -1.66 20.79
CA MET A 173 -2.67 -1.00 21.40
C MET A 173 -2.75 0.53 21.23
N TRP A 174 -3.19 0.99 20.06
CA TRP A 174 -3.39 2.42 19.79
C TRP A 174 -4.52 2.99 20.67
N ALA A 175 -5.65 2.29 20.81
CA ALA A 175 -6.73 2.68 21.72
C ALA A 175 -6.28 2.76 23.20
N ASN A 176 -5.25 1.98 23.56
CA ASN A 176 -4.62 2.03 24.88
C ASN A 176 -3.49 3.09 24.98
N GLY A 177 -3.41 4.04 24.05
CA GLY A 177 -2.50 5.18 24.10
C GLY A 177 -1.10 4.96 23.49
N ARG A 178 -0.83 3.84 22.82
CA ARG A 178 0.43 3.66 22.11
C ARG A 178 0.47 4.54 20.85
N SER A 179 1.57 5.28 20.65
CA SER A 179 1.74 6.10 19.44
C SER A 179 2.04 5.25 18.20
N ILE A 180 1.77 5.80 17.01
CA ILE A 180 2.12 5.18 15.71
C ILE A 180 3.61 4.83 15.65
N VAL A 181 4.48 5.73 16.12
CA VAL A 181 5.93 5.52 16.11
C VAL A 181 6.34 4.35 17.00
N GLN A 182 5.71 4.20 18.17
CA GLN A 182 5.95 3.06 19.08
C GLN A 182 5.47 1.73 18.48
N LEU A 183 4.37 1.76 17.70
CA LEU A 183 3.81 0.58 17.04
C LEU A 183 4.57 0.21 15.75
N THR A 184 5.38 1.13 15.21
CA THR A 184 6.10 0.88 13.96
C THR A 184 7.41 0.15 14.21
N VAL A 185 7.51 -1.04 13.61
CA VAL A 185 8.74 -1.85 13.61
C VAL A 185 9.77 -1.22 12.68
N ALA A 186 11.05 -1.25 13.03
CA ALA A 186 12.14 -0.74 12.21
C ALA A 186 12.51 -1.72 11.08
#